data_4a8d75e6be9573ad42c43fb0c2befd0a
#
_entry.id   4a8d75e6be9573ad42c43fb0c2befd0a
#
_cell.length_a   1.000
_cell.length_b   1.000
_cell.length_c   1.000
_cell.angle_alpha   90.00
_cell.angle_beta   90.00
_cell.angle_gamma   90.00
#
_symmetry.space_group_name_H-M   'P 1'
#
loop_
_entity.id
_entity.type
_entity.pdbx_description
1 polymer ?
#
loop_
_entity_poly.entity_id
_entity_poly.type
_entity_poly.pdbx_seq_one_letter_code
_entity_poly.pdbx_strand_id
1 'polypeptide(L)'
;IKMLGGNISSYYQLLKGYNDKSNKKITNKPRIPGYLHKTEGRYVVEFTNQTFAKKRGENNELILCPKDLNIPIPTKIENPKCVKIIPKNGCFFIDVVYEVEQKPLRKTHKYAGIDLGVDNLAAITFSDGTNPLLVKGLKVKYINQGYNRLIAKSQSKLPNNQKTSKHIHRLFRNREMKLQSEFHKITGFLAEYFDEMSLEKVFVGKNDNWKSGISLSKKVNQRFVQIPYNKFISQLKYKCSLRGIEVVEQEESYTSK
;
A
#
# COMPACT_ATOMS: atom_id res chain seq x y z
N ILE A 1 -10.73 21.74 5.15
CA ILE A 1 -10.72 22.14 6.57
C ILE A 1 -10.49 20.94 7.49
N LYS A 2 -11.26 19.81 7.40
CA LYS A 2 -11.09 18.63 8.27
C LYS A 2 -9.66 18.04 8.21
N MET A 3 -9.05 17.92 7.01
CA MET A 3 -7.67 17.41 6.87
C MET A 3 -6.64 18.34 7.53
N LEU A 4 -6.80 19.66 7.41
CA LEU A 4 -5.92 20.62 8.07
C LEU A 4 -6.04 20.51 9.59
N GLY A 5 -7.25 20.38 10.11
CA GLY A 5 -7.48 20.13 11.54
C GLY A 5 -6.80 18.85 12.02
N GLY A 6 -6.88 17.75 11.26
CA GLY A 6 -6.18 16.50 11.55
C GLY A 6 -4.65 16.65 11.56
N ASN A 7 -4.09 17.37 10.60
CA ASN A 7 -2.65 17.63 10.54
C ASN A 7 -2.17 18.48 11.72
N ILE A 8 -2.94 19.49 12.13
CA ILE A 8 -2.64 20.33 13.28
C ILE A 8 -2.73 19.52 14.58
N SER A 9 -3.77 18.68 14.74
CA SER A 9 -3.90 17.78 15.90
C SER A 9 -2.70 16.81 15.98
N SER A 10 -2.31 16.21 14.88
CA SER A 10 -1.13 15.33 14.80
C SER A 10 0.17 16.07 15.17
N TYR A 11 0.32 17.31 14.71
CA TYR A 11 1.47 18.15 15.11
C TYR A 11 1.56 18.33 16.62
N TYR A 12 0.43 18.69 17.29
CA TYR A 12 0.45 18.85 18.73
C TYR A 12 0.70 17.55 19.49
N GLN A 13 0.18 16.43 19.01
CA GLN A 13 0.48 15.11 19.59
C GLN A 13 1.97 14.76 19.46
N LEU A 14 2.57 14.98 18.30
CA LEU A 14 3.99 14.78 18.08
C LEU A 14 4.84 15.74 18.92
N LEU A 15 4.44 17.00 19.07
CA LEU A 15 5.12 17.98 19.90
C LEU A 15 5.08 17.58 21.37
N LYS A 16 3.93 17.10 21.85
CA LYS A 16 3.82 16.55 23.22
C LYS A 16 4.76 15.37 23.43
N GLY A 17 4.77 14.41 22.47
CA GLY A 17 5.67 13.26 22.53
C GLY A 17 7.16 13.63 22.41
N TYR A 18 7.51 14.70 21.68
CA TYR A 18 8.89 15.22 21.60
C TYR A 18 9.33 15.85 22.92
N ASN A 19 8.44 16.58 23.60
CA ASN A 19 8.71 17.21 24.88
C ASN A 19 8.76 16.19 26.04
N ASP A 20 8.22 15.01 25.85
CA ASP A 20 8.31 13.89 26.79
C ASP A 20 9.69 13.21 26.64
N LYS A 21 10.62 13.54 27.53
CA LYS A 21 11.99 13.03 27.56
C LYS A 21 12.09 11.50 27.69
N SER A 22 11.03 10.84 28.12
CA SER A 22 10.95 9.36 28.22
C SER A 22 10.73 8.70 26.83
N ASN A 23 10.24 9.45 25.86
CA ASN A 23 9.90 8.94 24.53
C ASN A 23 11.08 9.11 23.54
N LYS A 24 11.98 8.12 23.49
CA LYS A 24 13.14 8.11 22.58
C LYS A 24 12.79 7.94 21.08
N LYS A 25 11.51 7.78 20.71
CA LYS A 25 11.09 7.53 19.32
C LYS A 25 11.07 8.80 18.45
N ILE A 26 10.95 9.97 19.05
CA ILE A 26 10.88 11.24 18.31
C ILE A 26 12.20 12.02 18.53
N THR A 27 13.11 11.91 17.58
CA THR A 27 14.44 12.52 17.66
C THR A 27 14.49 13.97 17.18
N ASN A 28 13.61 14.34 16.24
CA ASN A 28 13.57 15.67 15.66
C ASN A 28 12.33 16.45 16.10
N LYS A 29 12.51 17.75 16.41
CA LYS A 29 11.41 18.64 16.77
C LYS A 29 10.39 18.69 15.62
N PRO A 30 9.12 18.37 15.86
CA PRO A 30 8.07 18.48 14.85
C PRO A 30 7.93 19.93 14.37
N ARG A 31 7.62 20.10 13.09
CA ARG A 31 7.33 21.40 12.49
C ARG A 31 5.82 21.52 12.26
N ILE A 32 5.29 22.72 12.44
CA ILE A 32 3.90 23.01 12.13
C ILE A 32 3.62 22.69 10.64
N PRO A 33 2.46 22.11 10.29
CA PRO A 33 2.10 21.87 8.90
C PRO A 33 2.16 23.16 8.08
N GLY A 34 2.97 23.14 7.02
CA GLY A 34 3.10 24.25 6.09
C GLY A 34 1.99 24.26 5.02
N TYR A 35 1.93 25.33 4.26
CA TYR A 35 1.07 25.39 3.09
C TYR A 35 1.68 24.63 1.92
N LEU A 36 0.83 23.96 1.14
CA LEU A 36 1.26 23.44 -0.17
C LEU A 36 1.47 24.59 -1.16
N HIS A 37 2.34 24.35 -2.13
CA HIS A 37 2.58 25.31 -3.21
C HIS A 37 1.26 25.62 -3.96
N LYS A 38 0.97 26.91 -4.23
CA LYS A 38 -0.31 27.33 -4.81
C LYS A 38 -0.63 26.67 -6.15
N THR A 39 0.38 26.47 -7.01
CA THR A 39 0.21 25.94 -8.36
C THR A 39 0.59 24.48 -8.51
N GLU A 40 1.55 23.99 -7.72
CA GLU A 40 2.10 22.63 -7.83
C GLU A 40 1.66 21.70 -6.68
N GLY A 41 1.27 22.29 -5.55
CA GLY A 41 0.76 21.53 -4.40
C GLY A 41 -0.66 21.01 -4.67
N ARG A 42 -0.87 19.70 -4.45
CA ARG A 42 -2.16 19.06 -4.68
C ARG A 42 -2.55 18.26 -3.46
N TYR A 43 -3.76 18.52 -2.96
CA TYR A 43 -4.35 17.79 -1.85
C TYR A 43 -5.21 16.63 -2.31
N VAL A 44 -5.31 15.63 -1.47
CA VAL A 44 -6.40 14.64 -1.56
C VAL A 44 -7.71 15.34 -1.26
N VAL A 45 -8.68 15.21 -2.15
CA VAL A 45 -10.04 15.71 -1.93
C VAL A 45 -10.90 14.52 -1.53
N GLU A 46 -11.65 14.67 -0.43
CA GLU A 46 -12.53 13.63 0.09
C GLU A 46 -13.98 14.11 0.06
N PHE A 47 -14.84 13.31 -0.56
CA PHE A 47 -16.27 13.49 -0.61
C PHE A 47 -16.92 12.43 0.26
N THR A 48 -17.62 12.85 1.31
CA THR A 48 -18.42 11.97 2.16
C THR A 48 -19.73 11.62 1.46
N ASN A 49 -20.46 10.63 1.98
CA ASN A 49 -21.77 10.21 1.44
C ASN A 49 -22.83 11.35 1.35
N GLN A 50 -22.64 12.44 2.08
CA GLN A 50 -23.49 13.64 2.02
C GLN A 50 -23.10 14.61 0.90
N THR A 51 -21.91 14.43 0.30
CA THR A 51 -21.32 15.37 -0.67
C THR A 51 -21.19 14.80 -2.07
N PHE A 52 -21.78 13.64 -2.33
CA PHE A 52 -21.96 13.12 -3.68
C PHE A 52 -23.37 12.57 -3.88
N ALA A 53 -23.92 12.80 -5.08
CA ALA A 53 -25.18 12.20 -5.49
C ALA A 53 -24.95 10.80 -6.05
N LYS A 54 -25.95 9.92 -5.91
CA LYS A 54 -25.99 8.58 -6.49
C LYS A 54 -27.00 8.55 -7.63
N LYS A 55 -26.60 8.08 -8.80
CA LYS A 55 -27.45 7.89 -9.96
C LYS A 55 -27.28 6.46 -10.48
N ARG A 56 -28.29 5.94 -11.20
CA ARG A 56 -28.16 4.69 -11.96
C ARG A 56 -27.86 5.02 -13.41
N GLY A 57 -26.86 4.35 -13.97
CA GLY A 57 -26.54 4.41 -15.38
C GLY A 57 -27.42 3.49 -16.22
N GLU A 58 -27.24 3.51 -17.54
CA GLU A 58 -28.01 2.71 -18.50
C GLU A 58 -27.89 1.20 -18.24
N ASN A 59 -26.73 0.72 -17.82
CA ASN A 59 -26.48 -0.68 -17.47
C ASN A 59 -26.75 -0.99 -15.99
N ASN A 60 -27.57 -0.17 -15.32
CA ASN A 60 -27.90 -0.29 -13.90
C ASN A 60 -26.68 -0.16 -12.94
N GLU A 61 -25.49 0.26 -13.44
CA GLU A 61 -24.34 0.56 -12.60
C GLU A 61 -24.59 1.79 -11.74
N LEU A 62 -24.02 1.81 -10.52
CA LEU A 62 -24.06 2.98 -9.67
C LEU A 62 -23.05 4.02 -10.15
N ILE A 63 -23.52 5.25 -10.36
CA ILE A 63 -22.68 6.40 -10.73
C ILE A 63 -22.68 7.38 -9.56
N LEU A 64 -21.49 7.66 -9.03
CA LEU A 64 -21.28 8.66 -7.99
C LEU A 64 -20.93 9.99 -8.65
N CYS A 65 -21.65 11.04 -8.28
CA CYS A 65 -21.46 12.40 -8.79
C CYS A 65 -21.04 13.30 -7.62
N PRO A 66 -19.73 13.52 -7.40
CA PRO A 66 -19.26 14.44 -6.36
C PRO A 66 -19.79 15.84 -6.62
N LYS A 67 -20.20 16.52 -5.53
CA LYS A 67 -20.73 17.89 -5.60
C LYS A 67 -19.68 18.82 -6.19
N ASP A 68 -20.12 19.76 -7.02
CA ASP A 68 -19.30 20.78 -7.68
C ASP A 68 -18.21 20.21 -8.63
N LEU A 69 -18.24 18.89 -8.92
CA LEU A 69 -17.40 18.26 -9.93
C LEU A 69 -18.29 17.58 -10.98
N ASN A 70 -18.08 17.90 -12.26
CA ASN A 70 -18.73 17.23 -13.37
C ASN A 70 -17.97 15.95 -13.77
N ILE A 71 -17.72 15.07 -12.77
CA ILE A 71 -17.01 13.82 -12.98
C ILE A 71 -17.92 12.66 -12.53
N PRO A 72 -18.57 11.95 -13.47
CA PRO A 72 -19.31 10.74 -13.12
C PRO A 72 -18.33 9.60 -12.83
N ILE A 73 -18.49 8.95 -11.68
CA ILE A 73 -17.64 7.84 -11.22
C ILE A 73 -18.48 6.56 -11.19
N PRO A 74 -18.40 5.73 -12.23
CA PRO A 74 -19.10 4.45 -12.22
C PRO A 74 -18.45 3.50 -11.20
N THR A 75 -19.28 2.78 -10.44
CA THR A 75 -18.83 1.82 -9.44
C THR A 75 -19.78 0.65 -9.30
N LYS A 76 -19.23 -0.51 -8.92
CA LYS A 76 -20.01 -1.69 -8.54
C LYS A 76 -20.35 -1.72 -7.04
N ILE A 77 -19.87 -0.73 -6.28
CA ILE A 77 -20.05 -0.65 -4.83
C ILE A 77 -21.41 0.00 -4.54
N GLU A 78 -22.32 -0.73 -3.96
CA GLU A 78 -23.69 -0.26 -3.66
C GLU A 78 -23.72 0.78 -2.51
N ASN A 79 -22.90 0.57 -1.47
CA ASN A 79 -22.91 1.41 -0.27
C ASN A 79 -21.56 2.12 -0.04
N PRO A 80 -21.14 3.05 -0.93
CA PRO A 80 -19.94 3.82 -0.73
C PRO A 80 -20.08 4.77 0.48
N LYS A 81 -19.05 4.85 1.31
CA LYS A 81 -18.96 5.75 2.47
C LYS A 81 -18.29 7.07 2.11
N CYS A 82 -17.25 7.02 1.31
CA CYS A 82 -16.62 8.22 0.77
C CYS A 82 -15.91 7.94 -0.57
N VAL A 83 -15.67 9.01 -1.30
CA VAL A 83 -14.86 9.01 -2.52
C VAL A 83 -13.66 9.91 -2.29
N LYS A 84 -12.45 9.41 -2.57
CA LYS A 84 -11.21 10.17 -2.47
C LYS A 84 -10.61 10.37 -3.85
N ILE A 85 -10.26 11.61 -4.17
CA ILE A 85 -9.52 11.97 -5.38
C ILE A 85 -8.08 12.27 -4.96
N ILE A 86 -7.17 11.42 -5.38
CA ILE A 86 -5.77 11.40 -4.93
C ILE A 86 -4.86 11.79 -6.09
N PRO A 87 -4.26 13.00 -6.07
CA PRO A 87 -3.27 13.39 -7.07
C PRO A 87 -1.96 12.63 -6.85
N LYS A 88 -1.50 11.89 -7.85
CA LYS A 88 -0.28 11.11 -7.78
C LYS A 88 0.32 10.87 -9.17
N ASN A 89 1.64 11.00 -9.30
CA ASN A 89 2.38 10.71 -10.53
C ASN A 89 1.78 11.38 -11.78
N GLY A 90 1.39 12.66 -11.67
CA GLY A 90 0.85 13.45 -12.78
C GLY A 90 -0.56 13.05 -13.24
N CYS A 91 -1.29 12.26 -12.46
CA CYS A 91 -2.69 11.91 -12.70
C CYS A 91 -3.49 11.93 -11.38
N PHE A 92 -4.78 11.60 -11.46
CA PHE A 92 -5.66 11.46 -10.32
C PHE A 92 -6.12 10.01 -10.20
N PHE A 93 -6.02 9.47 -8.99
CA PHE A 93 -6.63 8.20 -8.64
C PHE A 93 -7.93 8.49 -7.90
N ILE A 94 -8.93 7.66 -8.14
CA ILE A 94 -10.21 7.75 -7.46
C ILE A 94 -10.39 6.48 -6.64
N ASP A 95 -10.45 6.65 -5.33
CA ASP A 95 -10.70 5.55 -4.40
C ASP A 95 -12.14 5.65 -3.90
N VAL A 96 -12.92 4.59 -4.09
CA VAL A 96 -14.25 4.44 -3.52
C VAL A 96 -14.13 3.61 -2.25
N VAL A 97 -14.38 4.23 -1.11
CA VAL A 97 -14.27 3.60 0.21
C VAL A 97 -15.64 3.05 0.63
N TYR A 98 -15.66 1.81 1.08
CA TYR A 98 -16.86 1.12 1.54
C TYR A 98 -16.55 0.21 2.72
N GLU A 99 -17.57 -0.16 3.46
CA GLU A 99 -17.48 -1.12 4.56
C GLU A 99 -17.78 -2.52 4.06
N VAL A 100 -17.05 -3.49 4.58
CA VAL A 100 -17.28 -4.91 4.33
C VAL A 100 -17.33 -5.61 5.68
N GLU A 101 -18.32 -6.48 5.86
CA GLU A 101 -18.39 -7.33 7.03
C GLU A 101 -17.25 -8.35 7.00
N GLN A 102 -16.53 -8.45 8.10
CA GLN A 102 -15.47 -9.42 8.27
C GLN A 102 -16.06 -10.70 8.86
N LYS A 103 -15.59 -11.85 8.41
CA LYS A 103 -15.91 -13.10 9.06
C LYS A 103 -15.31 -13.15 10.46
N PRO A 104 -15.98 -13.78 11.45
CA PRO A 104 -15.41 -13.98 12.78
C PRO A 104 -14.09 -14.75 12.67
N LEU A 105 -13.14 -14.42 13.54
CA LEU A 105 -11.85 -15.10 13.58
C LEU A 105 -12.03 -16.60 13.88
N ARG A 106 -11.29 -17.41 13.16
CA ARG A 106 -11.27 -18.87 13.35
C ARG A 106 -10.51 -19.26 14.61
N LYS A 107 -10.81 -20.44 15.14
CA LYS A 107 -10.11 -21.07 16.28
C LYS A 107 -9.74 -22.51 15.91
N THR A 108 -8.83 -22.65 14.94
CA THR A 108 -8.43 -23.97 14.40
C THR A 108 -7.06 -24.43 14.89
N HIS A 109 -6.30 -23.56 15.57
CA HIS A 109 -4.91 -23.78 15.99
C HIS A 109 -3.96 -24.14 14.83
N LYS A 110 -4.31 -23.72 13.60
CA LYS A 110 -3.47 -23.88 12.42
C LYS A 110 -2.86 -22.53 12.05
N TYR A 111 -1.56 -22.51 11.86
CA TYR A 111 -0.79 -21.29 11.64
C TYR A 111 0.11 -21.41 10.41
N ALA A 112 0.44 -20.27 9.80
CA ALA A 112 1.49 -20.18 8.80
C ALA A 112 2.48 -19.07 9.15
N GLY A 113 3.74 -19.26 8.81
CA GLY A 113 4.80 -18.25 8.86
C GLY A 113 5.18 -17.81 7.44
N ILE A 114 5.32 -16.52 7.20
CA ILE A 114 5.74 -15.94 5.91
C ILE A 114 7.02 -15.14 6.11
N ASP A 115 8.09 -15.55 5.44
CA ASP A 115 9.30 -14.77 5.25
C ASP A 115 9.25 -14.07 3.88
N LEU A 116 9.51 -12.75 3.85
CA LEU A 116 9.45 -11.92 2.65
C LEU A 116 10.85 -11.63 2.11
N GLY A 117 11.09 -11.99 0.87
CA GLY A 117 12.40 -11.86 0.23
C GLY A 117 12.36 -11.27 -1.18
N VAL A 118 13.52 -11.17 -1.80
CA VAL A 118 13.71 -10.58 -3.14
C VAL A 118 13.57 -11.60 -4.27
N ASP A 119 14.18 -12.76 -4.12
CA ASP A 119 14.17 -13.82 -5.13
C ASP A 119 12.94 -14.71 -4.96
N ASN A 120 12.65 -15.11 -3.75
CA ASN A 120 11.32 -15.59 -3.36
C ASN A 120 10.59 -14.42 -2.70
N LEU A 121 9.49 -13.99 -3.30
CA LEU A 121 8.67 -12.89 -2.75
C LEU A 121 8.10 -13.25 -1.38
N ALA A 122 7.74 -14.53 -1.21
CA ALA A 122 7.32 -15.09 0.06
C ALA A 122 7.73 -16.57 0.14
N ALA A 123 8.33 -16.96 1.25
CA ALA A 123 8.51 -18.35 1.66
C ALA A 123 7.54 -18.62 2.82
N ILE A 124 6.73 -19.66 2.70
CA ILE A 124 5.62 -19.93 3.60
C ILE A 124 5.76 -21.31 4.18
N THR A 125 5.70 -21.42 5.49
CA THR A 125 5.72 -22.69 6.26
C THR A 125 4.43 -22.82 7.05
N PHE A 126 4.02 -24.06 7.34
CA PHE A 126 2.76 -24.37 8.00
C PHE A 126 3.01 -25.17 9.28
N SER A 127 2.20 -24.90 10.30
CA SER A 127 2.34 -25.55 11.63
C SER A 127 1.91 -27.02 11.65
N ASP A 128 1.15 -27.46 10.65
CA ASP A 128 0.63 -28.84 10.54
C ASP A 128 1.55 -29.78 9.77
N GLY A 129 2.77 -29.32 9.39
CA GLY A 129 3.73 -30.11 8.61
C GLY A 129 3.45 -30.18 7.11
N THR A 130 2.44 -29.45 6.63
CA THR A 130 2.21 -29.32 5.18
C THR A 130 3.46 -28.78 4.47
N ASN A 131 3.70 -29.24 3.24
CA ASN A 131 4.86 -28.83 2.45
C ASN A 131 4.94 -27.31 2.31
N PRO A 132 6.16 -26.72 2.48
CA PRO A 132 6.36 -25.28 2.33
C PRO A 132 5.96 -24.79 0.94
N LEU A 133 5.40 -23.57 0.89
CA LEU A 133 5.04 -22.91 -0.36
C LEU A 133 6.01 -21.78 -0.68
N LEU A 134 6.57 -21.76 -1.89
CA LEU A 134 7.45 -20.70 -2.36
C LEU A 134 6.77 -19.86 -3.44
N VAL A 135 6.59 -18.59 -3.17
CA VAL A 135 6.10 -17.60 -4.13
C VAL A 135 7.30 -16.90 -4.77
N LYS A 136 7.60 -17.21 -6.03
CA LYS A 136 8.73 -16.63 -6.73
C LYS A 136 8.54 -15.15 -7.03
N GLY A 137 9.54 -14.31 -6.72
CA GLY A 137 9.55 -12.87 -6.96
C GLY A 137 9.94 -12.44 -8.38
N LEU A 138 10.18 -13.40 -9.31
CA LEU A 138 10.72 -13.14 -10.65
C LEU A 138 9.92 -12.08 -11.42
N LYS A 139 8.60 -12.15 -11.42
CA LYS A 139 7.75 -11.22 -12.17
C LYS A 139 7.79 -9.81 -11.61
N VAL A 140 7.78 -9.67 -10.27
CA VAL A 140 7.95 -8.39 -9.57
C VAL A 140 9.30 -7.77 -9.90
N LYS A 141 10.35 -8.57 -9.89
CA LYS A 141 11.72 -8.19 -10.26
C LYS A 141 11.81 -7.74 -11.72
N TYR A 142 11.16 -8.48 -12.63
CA TYR A 142 11.14 -8.16 -14.05
C TYR A 142 10.45 -6.83 -14.33
N ILE A 143 9.30 -6.59 -13.71
CA ILE A 143 8.58 -5.32 -13.80
C ILE A 143 9.47 -4.17 -13.34
N ASN A 144 10.08 -4.27 -12.15
CA ASN A 144 10.95 -3.23 -11.62
C ASN A 144 12.15 -2.95 -12.52
N GLN A 145 12.86 -3.97 -12.97
CA GLN A 145 14.04 -3.81 -13.83
C GLN A 145 13.69 -3.23 -15.21
N GLY A 146 12.58 -3.68 -15.82
CA GLY A 146 12.11 -3.16 -17.08
C GLY A 146 11.80 -1.66 -17.03
N TYR A 147 11.02 -1.25 -16.02
CA TYR A 147 10.69 0.16 -15.84
C TYR A 147 11.90 1.01 -15.43
N ASN A 148 12.84 0.48 -14.64
CA ASN A 148 14.07 1.20 -14.31
C ASN A 148 14.89 1.55 -15.54
N ARG A 149 15.04 0.61 -16.50
CA ARG A 149 15.74 0.86 -17.76
C ARG A 149 15.03 1.95 -18.59
N LEU A 150 13.69 1.88 -18.70
CA LEU A 150 12.90 2.86 -19.42
C LEU A 150 12.99 4.26 -18.79
N ILE A 151 12.92 4.33 -17.46
CA ILE A 151 13.04 5.59 -16.70
C ILE A 151 14.44 6.17 -16.89
N ALA A 152 15.50 5.38 -16.71
CA ALA A 152 16.88 5.83 -16.90
C ALA A 152 17.10 6.36 -18.33
N LYS A 153 16.64 5.62 -19.36
CA LYS A 153 16.69 6.07 -20.75
C LYS A 153 15.92 7.37 -20.99
N SER A 154 14.81 7.57 -20.30
CA SER A 154 14.02 8.80 -20.44
C SER A 154 14.65 9.96 -19.69
N GLN A 155 15.26 9.71 -18.54
CA GLN A 155 15.99 10.71 -17.74
C GLN A 155 17.24 11.21 -18.46
N SER A 156 18.01 10.32 -19.13
CA SER A 156 19.21 10.71 -19.87
C SER A 156 18.93 11.63 -21.07
N LYS A 157 17.69 11.74 -21.50
CA LYS A 157 17.25 12.63 -22.58
C LYS A 157 16.72 13.98 -22.09
N LEU A 158 16.63 14.19 -20.79
CA LEU A 158 16.14 15.43 -20.23
C LEU A 158 17.24 16.51 -20.27
N PRO A 159 16.88 17.77 -20.47
CA PRO A 159 17.80 18.91 -20.29
C PRO A 159 18.37 18.93 -18.87
N ASN A 160 19.59 19.45 -18.69
CA ASN A 160 20.34 19.42 -17.42
C ASN A 160 19.57 19.98 -16.22
N ASN A 161 18.60 20.85 -16.41
CA ASN A 161 17.79 21.46 -15.34
C ASN A 161 16.51 20.69 -15.01
N GLN A 162 16.20 19.61 -15.74
CA GLN A 162 14.98 18.83 -15.52
C GLN A 162 15.29 17.44 -14.95
N LYS A 163 14.64 17.10 -13.85
CA LYS A 163 14.76 15.75 -13.22
C LYS A 163 13.62 14.80 -13.59
N THR A 164 12.53 15.33 -14.13
CA THR A 164 11.33 14.54 -14.43
C THR A 164 10.56 15.11 -15.62
N SER A 165 9.62 14.34 -16.17
CA SER A 165 8.71 14.76 -17.25
C SER A 165 7.37 14.05 -17.12
N LYS A 166 6.34 14.51 -17.87
CA LYS A 166 5.04 13.82 -17.96
C LYS A 166 5.19 12.35 -18.38
N HIS A 167 6.14 12.07 -19.29
CA HIS A 167 6.44 10.70 -19.72
C HIS A 167 7.00 9.85 -18.58
N ILE A 168 7.95 10.38 -17.82
CA ILE A 168 8.55 9.69 -16.67
C ILE A 168 7.50 9.44 -15.59
N HIS A 169 6.62 10.40 -15.29
CA HIS A 169 5.50 10.20 -14.38
C HIS A 169 4.58 9.07 -14.85
N ARG A 170 4.29 8.98 -16.15
CA ARG A 170 3.51 7.88 -16.74
C ARG A 170 4.21 6.54 -16.55
N LEU A 171 5.54 6.45 -16.71
CA LEU A 171 6.31 5.23 -16.47
C LEU A 171 6.23 4.80 -15.00
N PHE A 172 6.39 5.72 -14.05
CA PHE A 172 6.22 5.41 -12.63
C PHE A 172 4.82 4.89 -12.30
N ARG A 173 3.79 5.54 -12.83
CA ARG A 173 2.40 5.11 -12.67
C ARG A 173 2.18 3.70 -13.21
N ASN A 174 2.60 3.43 -14.44
CA ASN A 174 2.41 2.15 -15.08
C ASN A 174 3.15 1.02 -14.34
N ARG A 175 4.36 1.30 -13.83
CA ARG A 175 5.09 0.37 -12.95
C ARG A 175 4.29 0.05 -11.70
N GLU A 176 3.79 1.08 -11.02
CA GLU A 176 3.01 0.90 -9.79
C GLU A 176 1.74 0.08 -10.04
N MET A 177 1.00 0.39 -11.10
CA MET A 177 -0.22 -0.37 -11.46
C MET A 177 0.08 -1.84 -11.76
N LYS A 178 1.16 -2.14 -12.49
CA LYS A 178 1.56 -3.53 -12.77
C LYS A 178 1.96 -4.29 -11.51
N LEU A 179 2.75 -3.66 -10.62
CA LEU A 179 3.12 -4.26 -9.34
C LEU A 179 1.89 -4.51 -8.46
N GLN A 180 0.99 -3.55 -8.39
CA GLN A 180 -0.25 -3.68 -7.62
C GLN A 180 -1.13 -4.81 -8.16
N SER A 181 -1.30 -4.90 -9.48
CA SER A 181 -2.04 -6.00 -10.12
C SER A 181 -1.43 -7.36 -9.80
N GLU A 182 -0.09 -7.47 -9.82
CA GLU A 182 0.58 -8.71 -9.49
C GLU A 182 0.41 -9.09 -8.01
N PHE A 183 0.53 -8.12 -7.11
CA PHE A 183 0.28 -8.36 -5.69
C PHE A 183 -1.16 -8.78 -5.42
N HIS A 184 -2.14 -8.18 -6.10
CA HIS A 184 -3.53 -8.59 -5.96
C HIS A 184 -3.76 -10.05 -6.36
N LYS A 185 -3.08 -10.53 -7.42
CA LYS A 185 -3.15 -11.94 -7.84
C LYS A 185 -2.54 -12.86 -6.79
N ILE A 186 -1.31 -12.54 -6.35
CA ILE A 186 -0.58 -13.37 -5.39
C ILE A 186 -1.31 -13.40 -4.04
N THR A 187 -1.69 -12.24 -3.50
CA THR A 187 -2.40 -12.18 -2.22
C THR A 187 -3.81 -12.74 -2.28
N GLY A 188 -4.45 -12.73 -3.46
CA GLY A 188 -5.72 -13.42 -3.70
C GLY A 188 -5.55 -14.91 -3.57
N PHE A 189 -4.64 -15.48 -4.35
CA PHE A 189 -4.28 -16.89 -4.30
C PHE A 189 -3.89 -17.36 -2.88
N LEU A 190 -3.02 -16.59 -2.21
CA LEU A 190 -2.60 -16.95 -0.84
C LEU A 190 -3.77 -16.95 0.14
N ALA A 191 -4.64 -15.93 0.08
CA ALA A 191 -5.79 -15.86 0.98
C ALA A 191 -6.81 -16.99 0.73
N GLU A 192 -6.99 -17.42 -0.52
CA GLU A 192 -7.80 -18.60 -0.89
C GLU A 192 -7.17 -19.89 -0.37
N TYR A 193 -5.88 -20.08 -0.62
CA TYR A 193 -5.14 -21.24 -0.15
C TYR A 193 -5.14 -21.38 1.38
N PHE A 194 -4.97 -20.27 2.10
CA PHE A 194 -5.05 -20.25 3.55
C PHE A 194 -6.46 -20.54 4.08
N ASP A 195 -7.49 -20.12 3.33
CA ASP A 195 -8.89 -20.42 3.61
C ASP A 195 -9.18 -21.92 3.48
N GLU A 196 -8.72 -22.55 2.40
CA GLU A 196 -8.84 -23.99 2.14
C GLU A 196 -8.13 -24.82 3.23
N MET A 197 -6.96 -24.37 3.68
CA MET A 197 -6.22 -25.00 4.78
C MET A 197 -6.84 -24.73 6.17
N SER A 198 -7.87 -23.90 6.24
CA SER A 198 -8.52 -23.50 7.49
C SER A 198 -7.57 -22.86 8.50
N LEU A 199 -6.64 -22.02 8.05
CA LEU A 199 -5.71 -21.33 8.94
C LEU A 199 -6.44 -20.35 9.87
N GLU A 200 -5.97 -20.27 11.11
CA GLU A 200 -6.41 -19.29 12.11
C GLU A 200 -5.60 -18.00 11.97
N LYS A 201 -4.28 -18.12 11.94
CA LYS A 201 -3.35 -16.99 11.90
C LYS A 201 -2.22 -17.18 10.89
N VAL A 202 -1.77 -16.06 10.37
CA VAL A 202 -0.60 -15.98 9.48
C VAL A 202 0.36 -14.94 10.07
N PHE A 203 1.56 -15.38 10.41
CA PHE A 203 2.63 -14.52 10.90
C PHE A 203 3.48 -14.06 9.73
N VAL A 204 3.64 -12.74 9.56
CA VAL A 204 4.48 -12.18 8.50
C VAL A 204 5.67 -11.51 9.14
N GLY A 205 6.85 -12.01 8.82
CA GLY A 205 8.09 -11.38 9.22
C GLY A 205 8.22 -9.97 8.64
N LYS A 206 8.48 -9.00 9.50
CA LYS A 206 8.67 -7.61 9.11
C LYS A 206 9.71 -6.98 10.01
N ASN A 207 10.70 -6.37 9.40
CA ASN A 207 11.65 -5.54 10.12
C ASN A 207 11.32 -4.07 9.84
N ASP A 208 11.04 -3.27 10.87
CA ASP A 208 10.68 -1.85 10.73
C ASP A 208 11.76 -1.02 10.03
N ASN A 209 13.02 -1.47 10.10
CA ASN A 209 14.17 -0.82 9.49
C ASN A 209 14.64 -1.48 8.18
N TRP A 210 13.84 -2.30 7.53
CA TRP A 210 14.22 -3.00 6.30
C TRP A 210 14.82 -2.12 5.20
N LYS A 211 14.54 -0.83 5.21
CA LYS A 211 14.99 0.12 4.20
C LYS A 211 16.05 1.11 4.68
N SER A 212 16.38 1.10 5.97
CA SER A 212 17.37 1.97 6.58
C SER A 212 18.53 1.18 7.18
N GLY A 213 19.76 1.51 6.81
CA GLY A 213 20.96 0.91 7.42
C GLY A 213 21.44 -0.43 6.86
N ILE A 214 20.83 -0.94 5.78
CA ILE A 214 21.27 -2.20 5.16
C ILE A 214 22.52 -1.93 4.31
N SER A 215 23.65 -2.48 4.74
CA SER A 215 24.93 -2.47 4.00
C SER A 215 25.02 -3.63 2.98
N LEU A 216 24.04 -3.72 2.10
CA LEU A 216 24.07 -4.65 0.97
C LEU A 216 24.70 -3.98 -0.26
N SER A 217 25.15 -4.76 -1.24
CA SER A 217 25.64 -4.19 -2.50
C SER A 217 24.58 -3.29 -3.15
N LYS A 218 24.98 -2.23 -3.88
CA LYS A 218 24.07 -1.28 -4.55
C LYS A 218 22.97 -1.97 -5.36
N LYS A 219 23.28 -3.08 -6.03
CA LYS A 219 22.30 -3.85 -6.82
C LYS A 219 21.24 -4.54 -5.95
N VAL A 220 21.64 -5.13 -4.83
CA VAL A 220 20.75 -5.85 -3.94
C VAL A 220 19.86 -4.85 -3.20
N ASN A 221 20.44 -3.76 -2.69
CA ASN A 221 19.68 -2.67 -2.08
C ASN A 221 18.62 -2.11 -3.02
N GLN A 222 18.98 -1.83 -4.27
CA GLN A 222 18.02 -1.32 -5.25
C GLN A 222 16.87 -2.30 -5.48
N ARG A 223 17.14 -3.60 -5.56
CA ARG A 223 16.11 -4.63 -5.76
C ARG A 223 15.17 -4.72 -4.56
N PHE A 224 15.73 -4.73 -3.35
CA PHE A 224 14.98 -4.86 -2.11
C PHE A 224 14.11 -3.62 -1.82
N VAL A 225 14.69 -2.42 -1.90
CA VAL A 225 14.00 -1.15 -1.62
C VAL A 225 12.83 -0.89 -2.58
N GLN A 226 12.90 -1.42 -3.81
CA GLN A 226 11.87 -1.19 -4.82
C GLN A 226 10.64 -2.08 -4.70
N ILE A 227 10.66 -3.12 -3.86
CA ILE A 227 9.49 -3.95 -3.60
C ILE A 227 8.66 -3.27 -2.49
N PRO A 228 7.41 -2.86 -2.76
CA PRO A 228 6.57 -2.21 -1.75
C PRO A 228 5.91 -3.26 -0.83
N TYR A 229 6.69 -3.92 0.03
CA TYR A 229 6.23 -4.98 0.94
C TYR A 229 5.05 -4.55 1.82
N ASN A 230 5.03 -3.31 2.31
CA ASN A 230 3.90 -2.82 3.11
C ASN A 230 2.57 -2.88 2.33
N LYS A 231 2.59 -2.65 1.01
CA LYS A 231 1.38 -2.80 0.17
C LYS A 231 0.98 -4.27 0.04
N PHE A 232 1.96 -5.16 -0.13
CA PHE A 232 1.71 -6.60 -0.18
C PHE A 232 1.08 -7.10 1.12
N ILE A 233 1.67 -6.74 2.28
CA ILE A 233 1.16 -7.10 3.60
C ILE A 233 -0.25 -6.54 3.82
N SER A 234 -0.49 -5.25 3.49
CA SER A 234 -1.82 -4.64 3.63
C SER A 234 -2.87 -5.34 2.78
N GLN A 235 -2.52 -5.76 1.54
CA GLN A 235 -3.42 -6.51 0.68
C GLN A 235 -3.71 -7.92 1.22
N LEU A 236 -2.70 -8.58 1.75
CA LEU A 236 -2.87 -9.89 2.38
C LEU A 236 -3.76 -9.79 3.63
N LYS A 237 -3.50 -8.80 4.49
CA LYS A 237 -4.29 -8.55 5.71
C LYS A 237 -5.78 -8.43 5.43
N TYR A 238 -6.18 -7.52 4.54
CA TYR A 238 -7.62 -7.32 4.32
C TYR A 238 -8.28 -8.53 3.65
N LYS A 239 -7.57 -9.24 2.75
CA LYS A 239 -8.12 -10.43 2.10
C LYS A 239 -8.25 -11.62 3.05
N CYS A 240 -7.32 -11.78 3.96
CA CYS A 240 -7.38 -12.77 5.02
C CYS A 240 -8.48 -12.43 6.04
N SER A 241 -8.62 -11.16 6.44
CA SER A 241 -9.66 -10.75 7.38
C SER A 241 -11.09 -10.98 6.84
N LEU A 242 -11.30 -10.85 5.53
CA LEU A 242 -12.57 -11.21 4.88
C LEU A 242 -12.91 -12.71 5.00
N ARG A 243 -11.91 -13.53 5.30
CA ARG A 243 -12.02 -14.99 5.47
C ARG A 243 -11.98 -15.46 6.93
N GLY A 244 -11.88 -14.53 7.88
CA GLY A 244 -11.74 -14.83 9.31
C GLY A 244 -10.35 -15.31 9.69
N ILE A 245 -9.31 -14.96 8.93
CA ILE A 245 -7.91 -15.30 9.18
C ILE A 245 -7.19 -14.04 9.66
N GLU A 246 -6.54 -14.12 10.83
CA GLU A 246 -5.75 -13.03 11.38
C GLU A 246 -4.34 -13.00 10.74
N VAL A 247 -3.87 -11.81 10.30
CA VAL A 247 -2.49 -11.62 9.84
C VAL A 247 -1.74 -10.73 10.83
N VAL A 248 -0.73 -11.31 11.48
CA VAL A 248 0.09 -10.66 12.50
C VAL A 248 1.45 -10.29 11.90
N GLU A 249 1.86 -9.03 12.02
CA GLU A 249 3.23 -8.61 11.69
C GLU A 249 4.14 -8.90 12.87
N GLN A 250 5.17 -9.72 12.65
CA GLN A 250 6.15 -10.10 13.66
C GLN A 250 7.49 -9.43 13.35
N GLU A 251 8.08 -8.78 14.33
CA GLU A 251 9.42 -8.22 14.19
C GLU A 251 10.47 -9.35 14.15
N GLU A 252 11.33 -9.33 13.12
CA GLU A 252 12.38 -10.34 12.88
C GLU A 252 13.77 -9.89 13.36
N SER A 253 13.86 -8.89 14.22
CA SER A 253 15.15 -8.46 14.76
C SER A 253 15.82 -9.62 15.50
N TYR A 254 17.04 -9.98 15.08
CA TYR A 254 17.89 -11.01 15.69
C TYR A 254 17.47 -12.48 15.53
N THR A 255 16.61 -12.83 14.57
CA THR A 255 16.20 -14.22 14.34
C THR A 255 17.17 -15.04 13.49
N SER A 256 18.07 -14.41 12.75
CA SER A 256 19.16 -15.07 12.02
C SER A 256 20.46 -14.93 12.79
N LYS A 257 20.88 -16.01 13.43
CA LYS A 257 22.25 -16.22 13.94
C LYS A 257 23.02 -17.07 12.97
#